data_5b3b67043d563520eeab175248e3c74e
#
_entry.id   5b3b67043d563520eeab175248e3c74e
#
_cell.length_a   1.000
_cell.length_b   1.000
_cell.length_c   1.000
_cell.angle_alpha   90.00
_cell.angle_beta   90.00
_cell.angle_gamma   90.00
#
_symmetry.space_group_name_H-M   'P 1'
#
loop_
_entity.id
_entity.type
_entity.pdbx_description
1 polymer ?
#
loop_
_entity_poly.entity_id
_entity_poly.type
_entity_poly.pdbx_seq_one_letter_code
_entity_poly.pdbx_strand_id
1 'polypeptide(L)'
;MRNQLVPALAVILAAVASPARGDSVEDFYKGRTITVLIGYSPGGSYDSAGRVLAHYMGRYIPGNPSLVPQNMPGAGTLNLVNYLYNVSPKDGTTFGIFARGMAMEPLIGGTNAKFDATKLTWIGSAANEISLCATYQTSSVKSWNDVLSKEFTVAGNGSGSDPDVLPMC
;
A
#
# COMPACT_ATOMS: atom_id res chain seq x y z
N MET A 1 64.35 15.38 20.89
CA MET A 1 63.30 15.97 20.03
C MET A 1 62.29 14.95 19.47
N ARG A 2 61.96 13.86 20.24
CA ARG A 2 61.19 12.71 19.67
C ARG A 2 59.82 12.44 20.34
N ASN A 3 59.43 13.27 21.35
CA ASN A 3 58.22 13.03 22.13
C ASN A 3 57.09 14.07 21.95
N GLN A 4 57.19 15.00 20.99
CA GLN A 4 56.19 16.04 20.78
C GLN A 4 55.24 15.76 19.58
N LEU A 5 55.51 14.71 18.80
CA LEU A 5 54.71 14.42 17.59
C LEU A 5 53.49 13.49 17.90
N VAL A 6 53.50 12.76 19.00
CA VAL A 6 52.44 11.82 19.34
C VAL A 6 51.09 12.51 19.75
N PRO A 7 51.13 13.60 20.55
CA PRO A 7 49.89 14.26 20.93
C PRO A 7 49.20 15.01 19.77
N ALA A 8 49.96 15.50 18.79
CA ALA A 8 49.41 16.21 17.63
C ALA A 8 48.65 15.28 16.70
N LEU A 9 49.10 14.05 16.53
CA LEU A 9 48.42 13.04 15.69
C LEU A 9 47.11 12.55 16.33
N ALA A 10 47.04 12.44 17.67
CA ALA A 10 45.84 12.02 18.39
C ALA A 10 44.73 13.09 18.32
N VAL A 11 45.09 14.38 18.30
CA VAL A 11 44.11 15.47 18.16
C VAL A 11 43.51 15.55 16.75
N ILE A 12 44.30 15.25 15.72
CA ILE A 12 43.79 15.23 14.34
C ILE A 12 42.85 14.05 14.08
N LEU A 13 43.06 12.88 14.71
CA LEU A 13 42.18 11.73 14.56
C LEU A 13 40.80 11.92 15.27
N ALA A 14 40.78 12.69 16.36
CA ALA A 14 39.55 12.99 17.07
C ALA A 14 38.64 14.00 16.34
N ALA A 15 39.18 14.84 15.48
CA ALA A 15 38.44 15.84 14.71
C ALA A 15 37.65 15.26 13.53
N VAL A 16 37.93 14.01 13.10
CA VAL A 16 37.29 13.38 11.97
C VAL A 16 36.09 12.50 12.38
N ALA A 17 35.89 12.25 13.67
CA ALA A 17 34.75 11.53 14.19
C ALA A 17 33.53 12.47 14.35
N SER A 18 33.05 13.07 13.25
CA SER A 18 31.73 13.67 13.24
C SER A 18 30.71 12.51 13.37
N PRO A 19 29.86 12.50 14.40
CA PRO A 19 28.79 11.54 14.45
C PRO A 19 27.95 11.71 13.19
N ALA A 20 27.85 10.67 12.37
CA ALA A 20 26.88 10.63 11.29
C ALA A 20 25.49 10.75 11.93
N ARG A 21 24.95 11.96 12.02
CA ARG A 21 23.54 12.19 12.35
C ARG A 21 22.78 11.68 11.14
N GLY A 22 22.20 10.51 11.26
CA GLY A 22 21.09 10.16 10.40
C GLY A 22 20.00 11.19 10.63
N ASP A 23 19.44 11.75 9.55
CA ASP A 23 18.27 12.62 9.66
C ASP A 23 17.22 11.90 10.49
N SER A 24 16.67 12.60 11.49
CA SER A 24 15.57 12.03 12.26
C SER A 24 14.36 11.82 11.33
N VAL A 25 13.48 10.88 11.66
CA VAL A 25 12.22 10.66 10.92
C VAL A 25 11.44 11.97 10.82
N GLU A 26 11.50 12.80 11.88
CA GLU A 26 10.88 14.11 11.92
C GLU A 26 11.49 15.06 10.89
N ASP A 27 12.81 15.16 10.81
CA ASP A 27 13.50 16.03 9.85
C ASP A 27 13.22 15.59 8.42
N PHE A 28 13.13 14.28 8.19
CA PHE A 28 12.78 13.73 6.87
C PHE A 28 11.38 14.16 6.43
N TYR A 29 10.37 14.05 7.29
CA TYR A 29 8.98 14.33 6.91
C TYR A 29 8.56 15.79 7.07
N LYS A 30 9.31 16.61 7.77
CA LYS A 30 8.98 18.02 8.02
C LYS A 30 8.84 18.81 6.71
N GLY A 31 7.66 19.38 6.50
CA GLY A 31 7.33 20.14 5.29
C GLY A 31 7.17 19.29 4.02
N ARG A 32 7.24 17.97 4.10
CA ARG A 32 7.01 17.09 2.95
C ARG A 32 5.55 16.72 2.76
N THR A 33 5.26 16.26 1.57
CA THR A 33 3.96 15.70 1.20
C THR A 33 4.11 14.20 0.97
N ILE A 34 3.18 13.42 1.52
CA ILE A 34 3.04 11.99 1.26
C ILE A 34 1.86 11.80 0.31
N THR A 35 2.08 11.11 -0.79
CA THR A 35 1.03 10.73 -1.73
C THR A 35 0.36 9.44 -1.27
N VAL A 36 -0.96 9.49 -1.10
CA VAL A 36 -1.80 8.33 -0.77
C VAL A 36 -2.52 7.87 -2.03
N LEU A 37 -2.02 6.83 -2.67
CA LEU A 37 -2.63 6.29 -3.88
C LEU A 37 -3.80 5.38 -3.51
N ILE A 38 -4.96 5.59 -4.12
CA ILE A 38 -6.18 4.81 -3.88
C ILE A 38 -6.54 4.06 -5.16
N GLY A 39 -6.52 2.72 -5.12
CA GLY A 39 -6.71 1.86 -6.30
C GLY A 39 -8.13 1.80 -6.85
N TYR A 40 -9.04 2.58 -6.32
CA TYR A 40 -10.45 2.61 -6.71
C TYR A 40 -10.87 4.00 -7.19
N SER A 41 -11.99 4.04 -7.91
CA SER A 41 -12.59 5.29 -8.35
C SER A 41 -13.08 6.14 -7.18
N PRO A 42 -13.12 7.46 -7.34
CA PRO A 42 -13.64 8.36 -6.31
C PRO A 42 -15.09 8.02 -5.89
N GLY A 43 -15.39 8.19 -4.61
CA GLY A 43 -16.75 8.06 -4.03
C GLY A 43 -17.09 6.69 -3.46
N GLY A 44 -16.27 5.65 -3.67
CA GLY A 44 -16.45 4.34 -3.07
C GLY A 44 -15.95 4.26 -1.61
N SER A 45 -16.20 3.11 -0.95
CA SER A 45 -15.78 2.89 0.45
C SER A 45 -14.26 2.97 0.63
N TYR A 46 -13.49 2.41 -0.27
CA TYR A 46 -12.02 2.51 -0.25
C TYR A 46 -11.52 3.95 -0.44
N ASP A 47 -12.16 4.72 -1.33
CA ASP A 47 -11.82 6.13 -1.52
C ASP A 47 -12.13 6.94 -0.27
N SER A 48 -13.33 6.76 0.30
CA SER A 48 -13.74 7.44 1.53
C SER A 48 -12.81 7.11 2.70
N ALA A 49 -12.48 5.82 2.90
CA ALA A 49 -11.56 5.39 3.94
C ALA A 49 -10.15 5.96 3.72
N GLY A 50 -9.66 5.95 2.48
CA GLY A 50 -8.35 6.50 2.13
C GLY A 50 -8.26 8.00 2.38
N ARG A 51 -9.33 8.76 2.11
CA ARG A 51 -9.38 10.20 2.39
C ARG A 51 -9.45 10.50 3.88
N VAL A 52 -10.19 9.70 4.65
CA VAL A 52 -10.20 9.80 6.11
C VAL A 52 -8.81 9.52 6.67
N LEU A 53 -8.16 8.46 6.20
CA LEU A 53 -6.79 8.14 6.61
C LEU A 53 -5.84 9.29 6.27
N ALA A 54 -5.87 9.82 5.05
CA ALA A 54 -5.04 10.93 4.62
C ALA A 54 -5.28 12.19 5.48
N HIS A 55 -6.53 12.46 5.86
CA HIS A 55 -6.87 13.62 6.69
C HIS A 55 -6.29 13.54 8.11
N TYR A 56 -6.26 12.33 8.69
CA TYR A 56 -5.89 12.18 10.10
C TYR A 56 -4.47 11.66 10.34
N MET A 57 -3.91 10.87 9.44
CA MET A 57 -2.65 10.15 9.65
C MET A 57 -1.44 11.09 9.81
N GLY A 58 -1.41 12.22 9.09
CA GLY A 58 -0.27 13.14 9.11
C GLY A 58 0.14 13.60 10.51
N ARG A 59 -0.84 13.81 11.40
CA ARG A 59 -0.60 14.23 12.78
C ARG A 59 0.10 13.18 13.66
N TYR A 60 0.12 11.91 13.21
CA TYR A 60 0.74 10.81 13.93
C TYR A 60 2.11 10.43 13.35
N ILE A 61 2.52 11.09 12.27
CA ILE A 61 3.85 10.90 11.67
C ILE A 61 4.76 12.03 12.18
N PRO A 62 5.94 11.71 12.74
CA PRO A 62 6.90 12.73 13.12
C PRO A 62 7.18 13.68 11.96
N GLY A 63 7.23 14.99 12.21
CA GLY A 63 7.36 16.02 11.17
C GLY A 63 6.04 16.49 10.58
N ASN A 64 4.90 15.88 10.92
CA ASN A 64 3.54 16.27 10.51
C ASN A 64 3.41 16.53 9.01
N PRO A 65 3.76 15.58 8.13
CA PRO A 65 3.65 15.76 6.69
C PRO A 65 2.20 15.93 6.25
N SER A 66 2.01 16.63 5.14
CA SER A 66 0.71 16.67 4.46
C SER A 66 0.47 15.39 3.68
N LEU A 67 -0.71 14.77 3.80
CA LEU A 67 -1.09 13.61 3.00
C LEU A 67 -2.07 14.02 1.91
N VAL A 68 -1.74 13.66 0.65
CA VAL A 68 -2.55 14.01 -0.53
C VAL A 68 -3.10 12.73 -1.17
N PRO A 69 -4.42 12.48 -1.09
CA PRO A 69 -5.03 11.32 -1.72
C PRO A 69 -5.18 11.51 -3.23
N GLN A 70 -4.82 10.48 -4.01
CA GLN A 70 -4.95 10.42 -5.46
C GLN A 70 -5.52 9.06 -5.88
N ASN A 71 -6.50 9.07 -6.77
CA ASN A 71 -7.10 7.84 -7.26
C ASN A 71 -6.31 7.31 -8.49
N MET A 72 -6.05 5.99 -8.48
CA MET A 72 -5.42 5.25 -9.56
C MET A 72 -6.18 3.93 -9.79
N PRO A 73 -7.41 3.98 -10.32
CA PRO A 73 -8.24 2.79 -10.52
C PRO A 73 -7.74 1.94 -11.69
N GLY A 74 -8.21 0.70 -11.74
CA GLY A 74 -8.05 -0.20 -12.88
C GLY A 74 -7.60 -1.61 -12.49
N ALA A 75 -8.13 -2.58 -13.23
CA ALA A 75 -7.86 -4.02 -13.09
C ALA A 75 -7.91 -4.49 -11.62
N GLY A 76 -9.02 -4.21 -10.92
CA GLY A 76 -9.17 -4.61 -9.51
C GLY A 76 -8.09 -4.09 -8.57
N THR A 77 -7.48 -2.93 -8.86
CA THR A 77 -6.34 -2.29 -8.19
C THR A 77 -4.94 -2.77 -8.63
N LEU A 78 -4.86 -3.72 -9.55
CA LEU A 78 -3.60 -4.26 -10.04
C LEU A 78 -2.70 -3.17 -10.66
N ASN A 79 -3.30 -2.20 -11.37
CA ASN A 79 -2.56 -1.07 -11.95
C ASN A 79 -1.80 -0.28 -10.88
N LEU A 80 -2.45 -0.01 -9.74
CA LEU A 80 -1.83 0.70 -8.64
C LEU A 80 -0.67 -0.10 -8.03
N VAL A 81 -0.87 -1.40 -7.78
CA VAL A 81 0.18 -2.22 -7.15
C VAL A 81 1.39 -2.38 -8.08
N ASN A 82 1.16 -2.58 -9.38
CA ASN A 82 2.23 -2.58 -10.38
C ASN A 82 2.99 -1.24 -10.40
N TYR A 83 2.28 -0.11 -10.33
CA TYR A 83 2.90 1.21 -10.26
C TYR A 83 3.70 1.39 -8.97
N LEU A 84 3.13 1.05 -7.82
CA LEU A 84 3.82 1.12 -6.54
C LEU A 84 5.11 0.30 -6.55
N TYR A 85 5.07 -0.90 -7.12
CA TYR A 85 6.23 -1.79 -7.13
C TYR A 85 7.34 -1.34 -8.09
N ASN A 86 6.98 -0.88 -9.30
CA ASN A 86 7.95 -0.67 -10.37
C ASN A 86 8.33 0.79 -10.60
N VAL A 87 7.47 1.76 -10.23
CA VAL A 87 7.58 3.15 -10.68
C VAL A 87 7.65 4.15 -9.53
N SER A 88 6.82 3.98 -8.49
CA SER A 88 6.71 4.97 -7.41
C SER A 88 8.04 5.17 -6.67
N PRO A 89 8.28 6.35 -6.08
CA PRO A 89 9.40 6.56 -5.17
C PRO A 89 9.41 5.51 -4.04
N LYS A 90 10.62 5.07 -3.65
CA LYS A 90 10.83 4.08 -2.57
C LYS A 90 11.36 4.72 -1.30
N ASP A 91 11.15 6.01 -1.15
CA ASP A 91 11.69 6.85 -0.08
C ASP A 91 10.72 7.08 1.09
N GLY A 92 9.56 6.42 1.09
CA GLY A 92 8.53 6.59 2.12
C GLY A 92 7.57 7.76 1.89
N THR A 93 7.67 8.47 0.75
CA THR A 93 6.75 9.58 0.41
C THR A 93 5.51 9.14 -0.38
N THR A 94 5.38 7.85 -0.65
CA THR A 94 4.23 7.29 -1.37
C THR A 94 3.81 5.96 -0.78
N PHE A 95 2.52 5.77 -0.53
CA PHE A 95 1.93 4.47 -0.22
C PHE A 95 0.57 4.31 -0.89
N GLY A 96 0.06 3.08 -0.95
CA GLY A 96 -1.18 2.76 -1.65
C GLY A 96 -2.19 2.01 -0.81
N ILE A 97 -3.45 2.24 -1.12
CA ILE A 97 -4.61 1.52 -0.59
C ILE A 97 -5.22 0.73 -1.75
N PHE A 98 -5.23 -0.58 -1.64
CA PHE A 98 -5.64 -1.49 -2.71
C PHE A 98 -6.36 -2.72 -2.16
N ALA A 99 -6.91 -3.55 -3.04
CA ALA A 99 -7.64 -4.76 -2.68
C ALA A 99 -6.76 -5.73 -1.88
N ARG A 100 -7.32 -6.31 -0.84
CA ARG A 100 -6.64 -7.31 0.01
C ARG A 100 -6.16 -8.53 -0.76
N GLY A 101 -6.87 -8.92 -1.84
CA GLY A 101 -6.50 -10.03 -2.71
C GLY A 101 -5.18 -9.85 -3.45
N MET A 102 -4.67 -8.63 -3.57
CA MET A 102 -3.41 -8.33 -4.26
C MET A 102 -2.20 -9.08 -3.68
N ALA A 103 -2.22 -9.44 -2.40
CA ALA A 103 -1.16 -10.25 -1.81
C ALA A 103 -1.05 -11.65 -2.46
N MET A 104 -2.18 -12.18 -2.92
CA MET A 104 -2.28 -13.52 -3.51
C MET A 104 -2.26 -13.50 -5.05
N GLU A 105 -2.48 -12.35 -5.67
CA GLU A 105 -2.64 -12.20 -7.12
C GLU A 105 -1.49 -12.85 -7.93
N PRO A 106 -0.20 -12.69 -7.56
CA PRO A 106 0.88 -13.35 -8.28
C PRO A 106 0.84 -14.88 -8.20
N LEU A 107 0.16 -15.45 -7.20
CA LEU A 107 0.06 -16.89 -6.96
C LEU A 107 -1.15 -17.53 -7.65
N ILE A 108 -2.23 -16.76 -7.85
CA ILE A 108 -3.51 -17.28 -8.38
C ILE A 108 -3.57 -17.22 -9.91
N GLY A 109 -2.55 -16.71 -10.56
CA GLY A 109 -2.41 -16.82 -12.00
C GLY A 109 -2.54 -15.54 -12.79
N GLY A 110 -2.43 -14.40 -12.14
CA GLY A 110 -2.42 -13.11 -12.83
C GLY A 110 -1.16 -12.90 -13.65
N THR A 111 -1.16 -13.24 -14.95
CA THR A 111 -0.04 -12.95 -15.85
C THR A 111 0.30 -11.46 -15.95
N ASN A 112 -0.62 -10.59 -15.49
CA ASN A 112 -0.48 -9.14 -15.47
C ASN A 112 0.06 -8.61 -14.13
N ALA A 113 0.25 -9.44 -13.12
CA ALA A 113 0.90 -9.06 -11.88
C ALA A 113 2.41 -8.94 -12.11
N LYS A 114 2.92 -7.71 -12.12
CA LYS A 114 4.33 -7.39 -12.35
C LYS A 114 5.01 -6.96 -11.05
N PHE A 115 4.72 -7.64 -9.97
CA PHE A 115 5.26 -7.36 -8.64
C PHE A 115 5.46 -8.65 -7.85
N ASP A 116 6.34 -8.59 -6.87
CA ASP A 116 6.56 -9.63 -5.88
C ASP A 116 5.96 -9.15 -4.55
N ALA A 117 4.86 -9.77 -4.13
CA ALA A 117 4.15 -9.39 -2.91
C ALA A 117 5.02 -9.51 -1.65
N THR A 118 6.03 -10.37 -1.65
CA THR A 118 6.94 -10.55 -0.52
C THR A 118 7.94 -9.41 -0.36
N LYS A 119 8.12 -8.59 -1.40
CA LYS A 119 9.01 -7.43 -1.42
C LYS A 119 8.29 -6.10 -1.20
N LEU A 120 6.98 -6.13 -1.03
CA LEU A 120 6.22 -4.95 -0.63
C LEU A 120 6.35 -4.74 0.89
N THR A 121 6.47 -3.50 1.30
CA THR A 121 6.38 -3.14 2.72
C THR A 121 4.91 -2.99 3.10
N TRP A 122 4.38 -3.99 3.79
CA TRP A 122 2.99 -4.00 4.26
C TRP A 122 2.88 -3.18 5.55
N ILE A 123 2.06 -2.15 5.53
CA ILE A 123 1.85 -1.27 6.69
C ILE A 123 0.75 -1.84 7.60
N GLY A 124 -0.32 -2.37 7.02
CA GLY A 124 -1.43 -2.93 7.76
C GLY A 124 -2.76 -2.86 7.00
N SER A 125 -3.85 -3.14 7.70
CA SER A 125 -5.22 -3.02 7.20
C SER A 125 -6.00 -2.05 8.06
N ALA A 126 -6.75 -1.14 7.42
CA ALA A 126 -7.60 -0.17 8.11
C ALA A 126 -8.92 -0.78 8.61
N ALA A 127 -9.30 -1.95 8.11
CA ALA A 127 -10.56 -2.62 8.46
C ALA A 127 -10.37 -4.14 8.51
N ASN A 128 -11.25 -4.80 9.25
CA ASN A 128 -11.48 -6.24 9.19
C ASN A 128 -12.86 -6.46 8.57
N GLU A 129 -12.88 -6.96 7.35
CA GLU A 129 -14.10 -7.09 6.56
C GLU A 129 -14.51 -8.56 6.42
N ILE A 130 -15.82 -8.79 6.44
CA ILE A 130 -16.45 -10.08 6.12
C ILE A 130 -17.09 -9.93 4.74
N SER A 131 -16.70 -10.78 3.80
CA SER A 131 -17.33 -10.82 2.48
C SER A 131 -18.72 -11.43 2.57
N LEU A 132 -19.68 -10.79 1.92
CA LEU A 132 -21.05 -11.26 1.81
C LEU A 132 -21.40 -11.47 0.34
N CYS A 133 -22.04 -12.61 0.04
CA CYS A 133 -22.68 -12.85 -1.24
C CYS A 133 -24.16 -12.52 -1.14
N ALA A 134 -24.65 -11.71 -2.06
CA ALA A 134 -26.07 -11.37 -2.12
C ALA A 134 -26.61 -11.61 -3.54
N THR A 135 -27.84 -12.10 -3.62
CA THR A 135 -28.55 -12.24 -4.88
C THR A 135 -29.82 -11.40 -4.85
N TYR A 136 -30.20 -10.89 -6.01
CA TYR A 136 -31.47 -10.17 -6.10
C TYR A 136 -32.66 -11.12 -6.00
N GLN A 137 -33.80 -10.63 -5.52
CA GLN A 137 -35.00 -11.45 -5.27
C GLN A 137 -35.53 -12.22 -6.49
N THR A 138 -35.28 -11.74 -7.70
CA THR A 138 -35.70 -12.41 -8.95
C THR A 138 -34.65 -13.38 -9.49
N SER A 139 -33.47 -13.48 -8.87
CA SER A 139 -32.42 -14.41 -9.27
C SER A 139 -32.88 -15.87 -9.13
N SER A 140 -32.40 -16.75 -9.99
CA SER A 140 -32.56 -18.21 -9.90
C SER A 140 -31.76 -18.83 -8.76
N VAL A 141 -30.77 -18.11 -8.24
CA VAL A 141 -29.91 -18.52 -7.12
C VAL A 141 -30.52 -18.02 -5.80
N LYS A 142 -30.93 -18.96 -4.94
CA LYS A 142 -31.58 -18.68 -3.66
C LYS A 142 -30.80 -19.26 -2.46
N SER A 143 -29.91 -20.20 -2.73
CA SER A 143 -29.14 -20.89 -1.70
C SER A 143 -27.74 -21.16 -2.17
N TRP A 144 -26.85 -21.53 -1.26
CA TRP A 144 -25.49 -21.93 -1.61
C TRP A 144 -25.43 -23.14 -2.55
N ASN A 145 -26.35 -24.09 -2.41
CA ASN A 145 -26.44 -25.24 -3.30
C ASN A 145 -26.79 -24.81 -4.74
N ASP A 146 -27.57 -23.75 -4.91
CA ASP A 146 -27.86 -23.22 -6.24
C ASP A 146 -26.59 -22.65 -6.91
N VAL A 147 -25.69 -22.01 -6.12
CA VAL A 147 -24.40 -21.50 -6.61
C VAL A 147 -23.56 -22.63 -7.20
N LEU A 148 -23.60 -23.83 -6.61
CA LEU A 148 -22.83 -24.99 -7.05
C LEU A 148 -23.45 -25.75 -8.22
N SER A 149 -24.73 -25.53 -8.53
CA SER A 149 -25.49 -26.35 -9.48
C SER A 149 -26.14 -25.60 -10.63
N LYS A 150 -26.19 -24.26 -10.57
CA LYS A 150 -26.84 -23.42 -11.58
C LYS A 150 -25.85 -22.45 -12.21
N GLU A 151 -26.02 -22.20 -13.48
CA GLU A 151 -25.32 -21.10 -14.16
C GLU A 151 -25.94 -19.76 -13.72
N PHE A 152 -25.07 -18.80 -13.39
CA PHE A 152 -25.46 -17.45 -13.02
C PHE A 152 -24.34 -16.44 -13.31
N THR A 153 -24.71 -15.17 -13.38
CA THR A 153 -23.76 -14.08 -13.62
C THR A 153 -23.37 -13.44 -12.28
N VAL A 154 -22.08 -13.29 -12.07
CA VAL A 154 -21.50 -12.57 -10.92
C VAL A 154 -21.02 -11.21 -11.37
N ALA A 155 -21.31 -10.18 -10.60
CA ALA A 155 -20.75 -8.86 -10.81
C ALA A 155 -19.39 -8.76 -10.12
N GLY A 156 -18.39 -8.27 -10.85
CA GLY A 156 -17.03 -8.05 -10.35
C GLY A 156 -16.53 -6.64 -10.63
N ASN A 157 -15.36 -6.31 -10.12
CA ASN A 157 -14.71 -5.01 -10.33
C ASN A 157 -13.39 -5.11 -11.10
N GLY A 158 -13.11 -6.24 -11.71
CA GLY A 158 -11.92 -6.48 -12.51
C GLY A 158 -11.00 -7.54 -11.93
N SER A 159 -10.18 -8.13 -12.79
CA SER A 159 -9.27 -9.23 -12.46
C SER A 159 -8.47 -8.97 -11.19
N GLY A 160 -8.40 -9.96 -10.31
CA GLY A 160 -7.70 -9.89 -9.03
C GLY A 160 -8.49 -9.24 -7.89
N SER A 161 -9.71 -8.74 -8.13
CA SER A 161 -10.59 -8.29 -7.06
C SER A 161 -11.28 -9.47 -6.37
N ASP A 162 -11.63 -9.31 -5.09
CA ASP A 162 -12.31 -10.36 -4.33
C ASP A 162 -13.56 -10.90 -5.02
N PRO A 163 -14.46 -10.07 -5.61
CA PRO A 163 -15.63 -10.57 -6.31
C PRO A 163 -15.32 -11.42 -7.56
N ASP A 164 -14.15 -11.24 -8.17
CA ASP A 164 -13.76 -12.00 -9.36
C ASP A 164 -12.99 -13.27 -9.02
N VAL A 165 -12.25 -13.28 -7.90
CA VAL A 165 -11.40 -14.40 -7.49
C VAL A 165 -12.15 -15.42 -6.64
N LEU A 166 -12.91 -14.98 -5.65
CA LEU A 166 -13.58 -15.87 -4.70
C LEU A 166 -14.57 -16.86 -5.32
N PRO A 167 -15.35 -16.52 -6.38
CA PRO A 167 -16.22 -17.48 -7.03
C PRO A 167 -15.50 -18.57 -7.84
N MET A 168 -14.19 -18.41 -8.09
CA MET A 168 -13.38 -19.39 -8.84
C MET A 168 -12.66 -20.40 -7.94
N CYS A 169 -12.70 -20.19 -6.63
CA CYS A 169 -12.14 -21.09 -5.62
C CYS A 169 -13.22 -22.04 -5.10
#